data_2e8d08b96f1f89686bce8f5cac5cea06
#
_entry.id   2e8d08b96f1f89686bce8f5cac5cea06
#
_cell.length_a   1.000
_cell.length_b   1.000
_cell.length_c   1.000
_cell.angle_alpha   90.00
_cell.angle_beta   90.00
_cell.angle_gamma   90.00
#
_symmetry.space_group_name_H-M   'P 1'
#
loop_
_entity.id
_entity.type
_entity.pdbx_description
1 polymer ?
#
loop_
_entity_poly.entity_id
_entity_poly.type
_entity_poly.pdbx_seq_one_letter_code
_entity_poly.pdbx_strand_id
1 'polypeptide(L)'
;DGTFMQTDEYGGKPERIPFAAWRWAGYNLALFEGEPDAVLVQQRVRMRYEYRVQVIGGEPVCGAGCVERFTPADNRGDRYDPRMEETRNSGRIESHPDIARLYEQFAHEAAHAIRGEIEGPYVMDLYLDDAGQPHVIELNPQSNSGLYALDMDALLTAIRDNPEQFMPDPKRTATPGCLGVRGEAI
;
A
#
# COMPACT_ATOMS: atom_id res chain seq x y z
N ASP A 1 -14.35 -21.65 14.59
CA ASP A 1 -13.23 -22.40 14.00
C ASP A 1 -12.49 -21.48 13.04
N GLY A 2 -11.61 -20.65 13.58
CA GLY A 2 -10.77 -19.76 12.80
C GLY A 2 -9.70 -20.56 12.05
N THR A 3 -9.84 -20.72 10.76
CA THR A 3 -8.81 -21.29 9.89
C THR A 3 -8.27 -20.18 9.00
N PHE A 4 -6.96 -19.97 9.00
CA PHE A 4 -6.30 -19.08 8.07
C PHE A 4 -5.85 -19.84 6.84
N MET A 5 -5.92 -19.20 5.70
CA MET A 5 -5.26 -19.68 4.49
C MET A 5 -3.94 -18.94 4.36
N GLN A 6 -2.86 -19.63 4.57
CA GLN A 6 -1.54 -19.14 4.26
C GLN A 6 -1.16 -19.55 2.84
N THR A 7 -0.63 -18.61 2.10
CA THR A 7 0.09 -18.92 0.86
C THR A 7 1.56 -18.79 1.17
N ASP A 8 2.37 -19.75 0.73
CA ASP A 8 3.79 -19.51 0.70
C ASP A 8 4.10 -18.39 -0.32
N GLU A 9 5.17 -17.68 -0.09
CA GLU A 9 5.65 -16.58 -0.96
C GLU A 9 5.99 -17.08 -2.38
N TYR A 10 5.95 -18.38 -2.62
CA TYR A 10 6.38 -19.05 -3.85
C TYR A 10 5.25 -19.72 -4.64
N GLY A 11 4.00 -19.44 -4.32
CA GLY A 11 2.86 -19.93 -5.09
C GLY A 11 2.43 -21.37 -4.80
N GLY A 12 2.83 -21.91 -3.67
CA GLY A 12 2.35 -23.20 -3.17
C GLY A 12 0.83 -23.22 -2.93
N LYS A 13 0.26 -24.42 -2.82
CA LYS A 13 -1.17 -24.55 -2.50
C LYS A 13 -1.44 -23.97 -1.11
N PRO A 14 -2.51 -23.19 -0.96
CA PRO A 14 -2.88 -22.67 0.35
C PRO A 14 -3.17 -23.83 1.30
N GLU A 15 -2.43 -23.89 2.40
CA GLU A 15 -2.72 -24.80 3.48
C GLU A 15 -3.67 -24.14 4.47
N ARG A 16 -4.68 -24.90 4.90
CA ARG A 16 -5.51 -24.51 6.03
C ARG A 16 -4.79 -24.92 7.30
N ILE A 17 -4.27 -23.96 8.03
CA ILE A 17 -3.67 -24.23 9.34
C ILE A 17 -4.56 -23.68 10.45
N PRO A 18 -4.71 -24.43 11.56
CA PRO A 18 -5.37 -23.90 12.75
C PRO A 18 -4.65 -22.63 13.23
N PHE A 19 -5.40 -21.65 13.72
CA PHE A 19 -4.83 -20.40 14.22
C PHE A 19 -3.71 -20.61 15.24
N ALA A 20 -3.87 -21.57 16.13
CA ALA A 20 -2.83 -21.93 17.11
C ALA A 20 -1.52 -22.41 16.44
N ALA A 21 -1.61 -23.22 15.38
CA ALA A 21 -0.44 -23.69 14.64
C ALA A 21 0.24 -22.54 13.87
N TRP A 22 -0.54 -21.62 13.33
CA TRP A 22 -0.02 -20.45 12.66
C TRP A 22 0.79 -19.53 13.61
N ARG A 23 0.35 -19.33 14.86
CA ARG A 23 1.14 -18.62 15.88
C ARG A 23 2.54 -19.21 16.09
N TRP A 24 2.67 -20.53 15.99
CA TRP A 24 3.95 -21.22 16.19
C TRP A 24 4.83 -21.24 14.93
N ALA A 25 4.30 -20.97 13.76
CA ALA A 25 5.05 -20.98 12.51
C ALA A 25 6.00 -19.78 12.32
N GLY A 26 6.21 -18.96 13.36
CA GLY A 26 7.23 -17.91 13.38
C GLY A 26 6.84 -16.59 12.73
N TYR A 27 5.61 -16.43 12.29
CA TYR A 27 5.11 -15.14 11.87
C TYR A 27 5.06 -14.19 13.07
N ASN A 28 5.63 -13.02 12.88
CA ASN A 28 5.86 -12.06 13.94
C ASN A 28 4.55 -11.46 14.44
N LEU A 29 3.84 -12.20 15.30
CA LEU A 29 2.69 -11.72 16.07
C LEU A 29 3.11 -10.89 17.28
N ALA A 30 4.36 -10.45 17.34
CA ALA A 30 4.89 -9.60 18.42
C ALA A 30 4.14 -8.27 18.59
N LEU A 31 3.20 -7.96 17.69
CA LEU A 31 2.33 -6.78 17.79
C LEU A 31 1.07 -7.04 18.64
N PHE A 32 0.79 -8.28 19.02
CA PHE A 32 -0.40 -8.62 19.79
C PHE A 32 -0.01 -9.15 21.18
N GLU A 33 -0.16 -8.31 22.18
CA GLU A 33 -0.14 -8.75 23.58
C GLU A 33 -1.47 -9.45 23.86
N GLY A 34 -1.49 -10.77 23.80
CA GLY A 34 -2.66 -11.59 24.08
C GLY A 34 -3.25 -12.32 22.86
N GLU A 35 -4.39 -12.98 23.07
CA GLU A 35 -5.18 -13.58 21.98
C GLU A 35 -5.93 -12.46 21.26
N PRO A 36 -5.86 -12.37 19.92
CA PRO A 36 -6.61 -11.36 19.19
C PRO A 36 -8.11 -11.65 19.28
N ASP A 37 -8.87 -10.66 19.74
CA ASP A 37 -10.35 -10.76 19.85
C ASP A 37 -11.00 -10.79 18.46
N ALA A 38 -10.33 -10.26 17.44
CA ALA A 38 -10.80 -10.22 16.07
C ALA A 38 -9.68 -10.49 15.05
N VAL A 39 -10.04 -11.07 13.93
CA VAL A 39 -9.14 -11.33 12.81
C VAL A 39 -9.82 -10.91 11.51
N LEU A 40 -9.05 -10.33 10.59
CA LEU A 40 -9.51 -10.08 9.24
C LEU A 40 -9.40 -11.36 8.40
N VAL A 41 -10.52 -11.77 7.83
CA VAL A 41 -10.56 -12.92 6.90
C VAL A 41 -11.02 -12.42 5.54
N GLN A 42 -10.21 -12.66 4.53
CA GLN A 42 -10.54 -12.29 3.15
C GLN A 42 -10.28 -13.43 2.18
N GLN A 43 -10.94 -13.38 1.04
CA GLN A 43 -10.67 -14.31 -0.05
C GLN A 43 -9.26 -14.04 -0.60
N ARG A 44 -8.54 -15.13 -0.91
CA ARG A 44 -7.27 -15.02 -1.64
C ARG A 44 -7.53 -14.51 -3.06
N VAL A 45 -6.82 -13.46 -3.44
CA VAL A 45 -6.81 -12.94 -4.79
C VAL A 45 -5.40 -13.01 -5.38
N ARG A 46 -5.30 -13.17 -6.70
CA ARG A 46 -4.03 -13.05 -7.39
C ARG A 46 -3.79 -11.59 -7.69
N MET A 47 -2.73 -11.03 -7.08
CA MET A 47 -2.32 -9.65 -7.30
C MET A 47 -1.25 -9.62 -8.39
N ARG A 48 -1.49 -8.81 -9.43
CA ARG A 48 -0.56 -8.62 -10.54
C ARG A 48 -0.20 -7.15 -10.65
N TYR A 49 1.04 -6.87 -11.02
CA TYR A 49 1.52 -5.51 -11.29
C TYR A 49 1.31 -4.57 -10.12
N GLU A 50 1.76 -4.95 -8.92
CA GLU A 50 1.65 -4.09 -7.74
C GLU A 50 2.26 -2.72 -8.00
N TYR A 51 1.52 -1.68 -7.62
CA TYR A 51 1.85 -0.31 -7.92
C TYR A 51 1.55 0.61 -6.74
N ARG A 52 2.45 1.52 -6.46
CA ARG A 52 2.36 2.45 -5.34
C ARG A 52 2.08 3.85 -5.81
N VAL A 53 1.06 4.50 -5.24
CA VAL A 53 0.69 5.89 -5.53
C VAL A 53 0.78 6.72 -4.26
N GLN A 54 1.47 7.85 -4.34
CA GLN A 54 1.53 8.84 -3.26
C GLN A 54 0.32 9.76 -3.33
N VAL A 55 -0.37 9.95 -2.20
CA VAL A 55 -1.55 10.83 -2.10
C VAL A 55 -1.29 11.91 -1.06
N ILE A 56 -1.38 13.16 -1.48
CA ILE A 56 -1.17 14.35 -0.63
C ILE A 56 -2.33 15.32 -0.89
N GLY A 57 -2.94 15.83 0.16
CA GLY A 57 -4.10 16.72 0.01
C GLY A 57 -5.35 16.02 -0.51
N GLY A 58 -5.38 14.68 -0.44
CA GLY A 58 -6.44 13.89 -1.06
C GLY A 58 -6.31 13.76 -2.58
N GLU A 59 -5.16 14.16 -3.15
CA GLU A 59 -4.88 14.07 -4.58
C GLU A 59 -3.68 13.14 -4.85
N PRO A 60 -3.80 12.18 -5.78
CA PRO A 60 -2.70 11.38 -6.28
C PRO A 60 -1.63 12.28 -6.92
N VAL A 61 -0.39 12.10 -6.50
CA VAL A 61 0.72 12.97 -6.88
C VAL A 61 1.63 12.32 -7.92
N CYS A 62 2.10 11.13 -7.60
CA CYS A 62 2.99 10.34 -8.45
C CYS A 62 2.90 8.87 -8.07
N GLY A 63 3.41 7.99 -8.94
CA GLY A 63 3.36 6.56 -8.68
C GLY A 63 4.50 5.79 -9.33
N ALA A 64 4.78 4.59 -8.80
CA ALA A 64 5.77 3.66 -9.34
C ALA A 64 5.40 2.22 -9.04
N GLY A 65 5.80 1.29 -9.88
CA GLY A 65 5.70 -0.14 -9.60
C GLY A 65 6.50 -0.53 -8.36
N CYS A 66 5.96 -1.48 -7.59
CA CYS A 66 6.59 -1.99 -6.37
C CYS A 66 7.81 -2.88 -6.70
N VAL A 67 8.80 -2.32 -7.35
CA VAL A 67 10.07 -2.97 -7.71
C VAL A 67 11.10 -2.69 -6.63
N GLU A 68 11.35 -3.63 -5.73
CA GLU A 68 12.14 -3.41 -4.50
C GLU A 68 13.57 -2.92 -4.74
N ARG A 69 14.17 -3.29 -5.87
CA ARG A 69 15.53 -2.84 -6.22
C ARG A 69 15.60 -1.43 -6.78
N PHE A 70 14.45 -0.79 -7.08
CA PHE A 70 14.43 0.58 -7.58
C PHE A 70 14.36 1.60 -6.45
N THR A 71 15.02 2.71 -6.71
CA THR A 71 15.02 3.91 -5.88
C THR A 71 14.56 5.10 -6.71
N PRO A 72 14.29 6.26 -6.12
CA PRO A 72 13.97 7.47 -6.89
C PRO A 72 15.02 7.85 -7.93
N ALA A 73 16.29 7.51 -7.72
CA ALA A 73 17.36 7.75 -8.71
C ALA A 73 17.17 6.94 -10.02
N ASP A 74 16.35 5.89 -9.98
CA ASP A 74 16.02 5.08 -11.16
C ASP A 74 14.84 5.64 -11.96
N ASN A 75 14.13 6.68 -11.45
CA ASN A 75 13.06 7.34 -12.19
C ASN A 75 13.62 7.99 -13.47
N ARG A 76 12.86 7.95 -14.56
CA ARG A 76 13.26 8.46 -15.87
C ARG A 76 12.53 9.74 -16.27
N GLY A 77 11.98 10.45 -15.31
CA GLY A 77 11.19 11.66 -15.53
C GLY A 77 9.69 11.38 -15.73
N ASP A 78 9.25 10.17 -15.38
CA ASP A 78 7.85 9.77 -15.45
C ASP A 78 7.17 10.05 -14.12
N ARG A 79 6.10 10.84 -14.12
CA ARG A 79 5.29 11.10 -12.93
C ARG A 79 4.63 9.82 -12.41
N TYR A 80 4.24 8.93 -13.33
CA TYR A 80 3.77 7.57 -13.06
C TYR A 80 4.69 6.61 -13.83
N ASP A 81 5.68 6.06 -13.13
CA ASP A 81 6.69 5.20 -13.74
C ASP A 81 6.02 3.93 -14.30
N PRO A 82 6.17 3.65 -15.60
CA PRO A 82 5.49 2.52 -16.24
C PRO A 82 6.15 1.16 -15.96
N ARG A 83 7.29 1.13 -15.27
CA ARG A 83 8.05 -0.11 -15.04
C ARG A 83 7.51 -0.82 -13.80
N MET A 84 7.14 -2.09 -13.99
CA MET A 84 6.61 -2.93 -12.93
C MET A 84 6.96 -4.39 -13.14
N GLU A 85 6.74 -5.20 -12.16
CA GLU A 85 6.84 -6.65 -12.22
C GLU A 85 5.43 -7.25 -12.25
N GLU A 86 5.19 -8.30 -13.05
CA GLU A 86 3.89 -8.98 -13.06
C GLU A 86 3.56 -9.55 -11.69
N THR A 87 4.55 -10.17 -11.05
CA THR A 87 4.47 -10.64 -9.67
C THR A 87 5.66 -10.08 -8.90
N ARG A 88 5.43 -9.71 -7.64
CA ARG A 88 6.45 -9.13 -6.79
C ARG A 88 7.70 -10.03 -6.73
N ASN A 89 8.87 -9.43 -6.84
CA ASN A 89 10.17 -10.11 -6.81
C ASN A 89 10.38 -11.17 -7.91
N SER A 90 9.63 -11.11 -9.01
CA SER A 90 9.85 -12.00 -10.16
C SER A 90 11.22 -11.76 -10.83
N GLY A 91 11.81 -10.59 -10.63
CA GLY A 91 13.04 -10.15 -11.28
C GLY A 91 12.84 -9.73 -12.74
N ARG A 92 11.64 -9.88 -13.28
CA ARG A 92 11.30 -9.51 -14.65
C ARG A 92 10.54 -8.19 -14.67
N ILE A 93 11.27 -7.11 -14.98
CA ILE A 93 10.69 -5.78 -15.10
C ILE A 93 10.27 -5.53 -16.53
N GLU A 94 9.03 -5.12 -16.68
CA GLU A 94 8.42 -4.74 -17.95
C GLU A 94 7.89 -3.30 -17.88
N SER A 95 7.74 -2.67 -19.04
CA SER A 95 7.17 -1.33 -19.13
C SER A 95 5.73 -1.42 -19.64
N HIS A 96 4.80 -0.95 -18.82
CA HIS A 96 3.35 -0.99 -19.06
C HIS A 96 2.72 0.41 -18.90
N PRO A 97 2.92 1.33 -19.85
CA PRO A 97 2.39 2.70 -19.75
C PRO A 97 0.85 2.74 -19.69
N ASP A 98 0.18 1.74 -20.26
CA ASP A 98 -1.27 1.66 -20.21
C ASP A 98 -1.77 1.30 -18.82
N ILE A 99 -1.08 0.38 -18.11
CA ILE A 99 -1.40 0.04 -16.72
C ILE A 99 -1.10 1.22 -15.80
N ALA A 100 0.01 1.92 -16.00
CA ALA A 100 0.35 3.11 -15.21
C ALA A 100 -0.74 4.19 -15.34
N ARG A 101 -1.25 4.45 -16.54
CA ARG A 101 -2.37 5.38 -16.76
C ARG A 101 -3.68 4.89 -16.12
N LEU A 102 -3.95 3.59 -16.18
CA LEU A 102 -5.11 3.01 -15.52
C LEU A 102 -5.03 3.21 -14.01
N TYR A 103 -3.87 2.99 -13.40
CA TYR A 103 -3.66 3.22 -11.98
C TYR A 103 -3.74 4.70 -11.60
N GLU A 104 -3.24 5.62 -12.41
CA GLU A 104 -3.41 7.05 -12.20
C GLU A 104 -4.90 7.42 -12.12
N GLN A 105 -5.69 6.99 -13.11
CA GLN A 105 -7.14 7.25 -13.14
C GLN A 105 -7.86 6.63 -11.95
N PHE A 106 -7.60 5.36 -11.68
CA PHE A 106 -8.22 4.64 -10.57
C PHE A 106 -7.84 5.25 -9.20
N ALA A 107 -6.59 5.67 -9.03
CA ALA A 107 -6.15 6.32 -7.79
C ALA A 107 -6.90 7.64 -7.54
N HIS A 108 -7.18 8.44 -8.57
CA HIS A 108 -8.00 9.65 -8.44
C HIS A 108 -9.44 9.31 -8.01
N GLU A 109 -10.06 8.30 -8.60
CA GLU A 109 -11.40 7.84 -8.23
C GLU A 109 -11.44 7.33 -6.79
N ALA A 110 -10.48 6.47 -6.42
CA ALA A 110 -10.38 5.89 -5.08
C ALA A 110 -10.11 6.97 -4.02
N ALA A 111 -9.14 7.87 -4.26
CA ALA A 111 -8.84 8.96 -3.34
C ALA A 111 -10.04 9.90 -3.15
N HIS A 112 -10.79 10.18 -4.24
CA HIS A 112 -12.01 10.97 -4.15
C HIS A 112 -13.10 10.28 -3.33
N ALA A 113 -13.26 8.96 -3.48
CA ALA A 113 -14.27 8.18 -2.75
C ALA A 113 -14.05 8.17 -1.23
N ILE A 114 -12.77 8.23 -0.78
CA ILE A 114 -12.41 8.22 0.64
C ILE A 114 -12.00 9.59 1.17
N ARG A 115 -12.29 10.66 0.41
CA ARG A 115 -11.92 12.03 0.79
C ARG A 115 -12.59 12.42 2.12
N GLY A 116 -11.75 12.84 3.08
CA GLY A 116 -12.20 13.22 4.42
C GLY A 116 -12.25 12.07 5.43
N GLU A 117 -12.09 10.81 4.99
CA GLU A 117 -11.98 9.66 5.90
C GLU A 117 -10.55 9.47 6.43
N ILE A 118 -9.56 9.93 5.66
CA ILE A 118 -8.15 9.82 6.00
C ILE A 118 -7.56 11.21 6.18
N GLU A 119 -6.95 11.44 7.34
CA GLU A 119 -6.23 12.67 7.63
C GLU A 119 -4.74 12.52 7.29
N GLY A 120 -4.19 13.53 6.60
CA GLY A 120 -2.78 13.61 6.25
C GLY A 120 -2.41 12.83 4.99
N PRO A 121 -1.11 12.82 4.65
CA PRO A 121 -0.60 12.15 3.46
C PRO A 121 -0.56 10.63 3.66
N TYR A 122 -0.92 9.91 2.62
CA TYR A 122 -0.90 8.45 2.64
C TYR A 122 -0.41 7.87 1.31
N VAL A 123 -0.16 6.59 1.32
CA VAL A 123 0.24 5.79 0.17
C VAL A 123 -0.86 4.79 -0.12
N MET A 124 -1.21 4.66 -1.38
CA MET A 124 -2.18 3.70 -1.88
C MET A 124 -1.43 2.64 -2.69
N ASP A 125 -1.47 1.39 -2.25
CA ASP A 125 -0.94 0.25 -2.98
C ASP A 125 -2.07 -0.39 -3.80
N LEU A 126 -1.82 -0.59 -5.09
CA LEU A 126 -2.77 -1.05 -6.10
C LEU A 126 -2.30 -2.34 -6.75
N TYR A 127 -3.23 -3.11 -7.31
CA TYR A 127 -2.95 -4.27 -8.13
C TYR A 127 -4.00 -4.46 -9.22
N LEU A 128 -3.68 -5.25 -10.25
CA LEU A 128 -4.66 -5.77 -11.19
C LEU A 128 -5.06 -7.19 -10.81
N ASP A 129 -6.37 -7.47 -10.87
CA ASP A 129 -6.89 -8.82 -10.80
C ASP A 129 -6.69 -9.60 -12.12
N ASP A 130 -7.15 -10.86 -12.16
CA ASP A 130 -7.05 -11.69 -13.36
C ASP A 130 -7.93 -11.19 -14.54
N ALA A 131 -8.92 -10.34 -14.26
CA ALA A 131 -9.73 -9.68 -15.27
C ALA A 131 -9.11 -8.34 -15.75
N GLY A 132 -7.96 -7.93 -15.19
CA GLY A 132 -7.28 -6.67 -15.49
C GLY A 132 -7.96 -5.45 -14.87
N GLN A 133 -8.77 -5.65 -13.81
CA GLN A 133 -9.39 -4.55 -13.10
C GLN A 133 -8.49 -4.08 -11.96
N PRO A 134 -8.34 -2.74 -11.75
CA PRO A 134 -7.55 -2.19 -10.67
C PRO A 134 -8.29 -2.29 -9.33
N HIS A 135 -7.55 -2.57 -8.26
CA HIS A 135 -8.04 -2.64 -6.89
C HIS A 135 -7.04 -2.03 -5.93
N VAL A 136 -7.52 -1.58 -4.78
CA VAL A 136 -6.66 -1.16 -3.66
C VAL A 136 -6.26 -2.40 -2.86
N ILE A 137 -4.97 -2.55 -2.58
CA ILE A 137 -4.44 -3.56 -1.64
C ILE A 137 -4.59 -3.03 -0.21
N GLU A 138 -3.98 -1.88 0.03
CA GLU A 138 -3.89 -1.27 1.35
C GLU A 138 -3.58 0.23 1.26
N LEU A 139 -3.81 0.92 2.37
CA LEU A 139 -3.43 2.32 2.55
C LEU A 139 -2.41 2.39 3.69
N ASN A 140 -1.26 2.97 3.41
CA ASN A 140 -0.16 3.06 4.36
C ASN A 140 0.18 4.52 4.67
N PRO A 141 0.67 4.83 5.89
CA PRO A 141 1.26 6.14 6.16
C PRO A 141 2.46 6.40 5.24
N GLN A 142 2.55 7.61 4.69
CA GLN A 142 3.66 7.97 3.81
C GLN A 142 5.03 7.76 4.48
N SER A 143 5.14 8.07 5.77
CA SER A 143 6.39 7.96 6.52
C SER A 143 6.94 6.53 6.63
N ASN A 144 6.12 5.53 6.37
CA ASN A 144 6.46 4.11 6.56
C ASN A 144 6.49 3.34 5.23
N SER A 145 6.52 4.05 4.12
CA SER A 145 6.40 3.46 2.78
C SER A 145 7.68 3.64 1.97
N GLY A 146 8.06 2.59 1.24
CA GLY A 146 9.17 2.65 0.30
C GLY A 146 8.88 3.59 -0.88
N LEU A 147 9.91 4.23 -1.40
CA LEU A 147 9.78 5.23 -2.46
C LEU A 147 9.85 4.62 -3.87
N TYR A 148 10.50 3.47 -4.03
CA TYR A 148 10.74 2.86 -5.35
C TYR A 148 11.25 3.89 -6.38
N ALA A 149 10.88 3.78 -7.66
CA ALA A 149 11.24 4.74 -8.70
C ALA A 149 10.26 5.94 -8.79
N LEU A 150 9.81 6.48 -7.66
CA LEU A 150 8.91 7.65 -7.65
C LEU A 150 9.56 8.90 -8.23
N ASP A 151 8.74 9.75 -8.86
CA ASP A 151 9.12 11.11 -9.24
C ASP A 151 9.25 12.00 -7.98
N MET A 152 10.50 12.23 -7.57
CA MET A 152 10.78 13.04 -6.38
C MET A 152 10.49 14.52 -6.57
N ASP A 153 10.58 15.05 -7.78
CA ASP A 153 10.28 16.46 -8.04
C ASP A 153 8.77 16.72 -7.87
N ALA A 154 7.94 15.81 -8.38
CA ALA A 154 6.49 15.86 -8.16
C ALA A 154 6.15 15.68 -6.67
N LEU A 155 6.76 14.71 -6.00
CA LEU A 155 6.51 14.45 -4.57
C LEU A 155 6.91 15.63 -3.69
N LEU A 156 8.13 16.14 -3.84
CA LEU A 156 8.61 17.26 -3.04
C LEU A 156 7.85 18.56 -3.32
N THR A 157 7.42 18.77 -4.56
CA THR A 157 6.54 19.89 -4.91
C THR A 157 5.22 19.81 -4.16
N ALA A 158 4.57 18.63 -4.16
CA ALA A 158 3.32 18.44 -3.45
C ALA A 158 3.47 18.60 -1.91
N ILE A 159 4.56 18.12 -1.34
CA ILE A 159 4.88 18.32 0.09
C ILE A 159 5.02 19.82 0.41
N ARG A 160 5.79 20.56 -0.41
CA ARG A 160 5.98 21.99 -0.24
C ARG A 160 4.67 22.78 -0.34
N ASP A 161 3.79 22.37 -1.23
CA ASP A 161 2.54 23.06 -1.50
C ASP A 161 1.42 22.70 -0.50
N ASN A 162 1.63 21.67 0.34
CA ASN A 162 0.69 21.21 1.39
C ASN A 162 1.41 21.02 2.74
N PRO A 163 2.12 22.04 3.27
CA PRO A 163 2.96 21.87 4.45
C PRO A 163 2.16 21.52 5.72
N GLU A 164 0.89 21.95 5.81
CA GLU A 164 0.00 21.69 6.94
C GLU A 164 -0.27 20.20 7.18
N GLN A 165 -0.17 19.37 6.15
CA GLN A 165 -0.39 17.93 6.25
C GLN A 165 0.79 17.19 6.89
N PHE A 166 1.95 17.82 6.92
CA PHE A 166 3.19 17.26 7.47
C PHE A 166 3.55 17.88 8.83
N MET A 167 2.83 18.92 9.24
CA MET A 167 3.04 19.53 10.53
C MET A 167 2.30 18.75 11.61
N PRO A 168 2.95 18.45 12.73
CA PRO A 168 2.24 17.85 13.87
C PRO A 168 1.14 18.82 14.33
N ASP A 169 -0.09 18.31 14.42
CA ASP A 169 -1.18 19.07 15.05
C ASP A 169 -0.76 19.40 16.50
N PRO A 170 -0.59 20.66 16.87
CA PRO A 170 -0.20 21.03 18.22
C PRO A 170 -1.24 20.64 19.29
N LYS A 171 -2.44 20.27 18.88
CA LYS A 171 -3.51 19.78 19.77
C LYS A 171 -3.52 18.25 19.89
N ARG A 172 -2.77 17.55 19.08
CA ARG A 172 -2.58 16.09 19.22
C ARG A 172 -1.51 15.85 20.27
N THR A 173 -1.93 15.55 21.48
CA THR A 173 -1.04 14.91 22.45
C THR A 173 -0.59 13.59 21.87
N ALA A 174 0.73 13.45 21.71
CA ALA A 174 1.33 12.25 21.13
C ALA A 174 0.85 11.01 21.90
N THR A 175 -0.04 10.25 21.31
CA THR A 175 -0.26 8.87 21.71
C THR A 175 0.82 8.06 21.00
N PRO A 176 1.79 7.47 21.69
CA PRO A 176 2.81 6.68 21.06
C PRO A 176 2.16 5.48 20.36
N GLY A 177 2.27 5.37 19.05
CA GLY A 177 2.09 4.13 18.35
C GLY A 177 0.87 3.94 17.45
N CYS A 178 -0.04 4.91 17.30
CA CYS A 178 -1.12 4.77 16.33
C CYS A 178 -1.19 6.00 15.43
N LEU A 179 -0.84 5.85 14.17
CA LEU A 179 -1.21 6.78 13.12
C LEU A 179 -2.73 6.69 12.95
N GLY A 180 -3.37 7.85 13.17
CA GLY A 180 -4.79 7.98 13.38
C GLY A 180 -5.68 7.44 12.27
N VAL A 181 -6.13 6.24 12.49
CA VAL A 181 -7.47 5.86 12.09
C VAL A 181 -8.36 6.27 13.26
N ARG A 182 -9.32 7.16 13.07
CA ARG A 182 -10.41 7.34 14.02
C ARG A 182 -11.24 6.07 13.99
N GLY A 183 -10.80 5.06 14.74
CA GLY A 183 -11.64 3.96 15.12
C GLY A 183 -12.42 4.40 16.35
N GLU A 184 -13.64 4.87 16.20
CA GLU A 184 -14.60 4.68 17.28
C GLU A 184 -14.81 3.18 17.37
N ALA A 185 -14.47 2.61 18.53
CA ALA A 185 -14.81 1.24 18.83
C ALA A 185 -16.34 1.11 18.71
N ILE A 186 -16.78 0.22 17.84
CA ILE A 186 -18.15 -0.24 17.77
C ILE A 186 -18.34 -1.30 18.86
#